data_045e1aa455da51dd378f29e5b625a55c
#
_entry.id   045e1aa455da51dd378f29e5b625a55c
#
_cell.length_a   1.000
_cell.length_b   1.000
_cell.length_c   1.000
_cell.angle_alpha   90.00
_cell.angle_beta   90.00
_cell.angle_gamma   90.00
#
_symmetry.space_group_name_H-M   'P 1'
#
loop_
_entity.id
_entity.type
_entity.pdbx_description
1 polymer ?
#
loop_
_entity_poly.entity_id
_entity_poly.type
_entity_poly.pdbx_seq_one_letter_code
_entity_poly.pdbx_strand_id
1 'polypeptide(L)'
;MNPLLIVLYVLLGLLAVYAVLFLIAVLRAVFMKKEFADDKPFDPYKDGIDCDAHAEHLSKIIQVPTVSIRGRNDNTEIYKFHDLLEQQYPNIHRVCERVDIDGALLFIWRGKDKNRNPICLMSHQDVVPADSEKWKYDAFSGKIAEGKIWGLSLIH
;
A
#
# COMPACT_ATOMS: atom_id res chain seq x y z
N MET A 1 -14.32 -13.11 53.38
CA MET A 1 -13.34 -12.22 52.69
C MET A 1 -14.11 -11.06 52.09
N ASN A 2 -13.65 -9.85 52.31
CA ASN A 2 -14.35 -8.65 51.82
C ASN A 2 -14.41 -8.68 50.29
N PRO A 3 -15.60 -8.56 49.64
CA PRO A 3 -15.72 -8.59 48.18
C PRO A 3 -14.85 -7.54 47.46
N LEU A 4 -14.64 -6.39 48.08
CA LEU A 4 -13.72 -5.36 47.58
C LEU A 4 -12.25 -5.83 47.50
N LEU A 5 -11.81 -6.63 48.49
CA LEU A 5 -10.46 -7.20 48.47
C LEU A 5 -10.31 -8.26 47.40
N ILE A 6 -11.34 -9.05 47.12
CA ILE A 6 -11.33 -10.02 46.01
C ILE A 6 -11.16 -9.30 44.69
N VAL A 7 -11.97 -8.26 44.44
CA VAL A 7 -11.88 -7.45 43.20
C VAL A 7 -10.50 -6.82 43.07
N LEU A 8 -9.93 -6.26 44.16
CA LEU A 8 -8.59 -5.68 44.14
C LEU A 8 -7.53 -6.71 43.78
N TYR A 9 -7.56 -7.92 44.33
CA TYR A 9 -6.58 -8.96 44.00
C TYR A 9 -6.72 -9.44 42.57
N VAL A 10 -7.95 -9.54 42.03
CA VAL A 10 -8.18 -9.89 40.63
C VAL A 10 -7.59 -8.81 39.70
N LEU A 11 -7.84 -7.52 40.00
CA LEU A 11 -7.28 -6.41 39.19
C LEU A 11 -5.75 -6.37 39.26
N LEU A 12 -5.15 -6.58 40.43
CA LEU A 12 -3.69 -6.66 40.55
C LEU A 12 -3.12 -7.87 39.79
N GLY A 13 -3.80 -9.01 39.78
CA GLY A 13 -3.40 -10.18 39.00
C GLY A 13 -3.45 -9.91 37.50
N LEU A 14 -4.54 -9.28 37.03
CA LEU A 14 -4.64 -8.89 35.61
C LEU A 14 -3.56 -7.87 35.18
N LEU A 15 -3.27 -6.90 36.07
CA LEU A 15 -2.21 -5.92 35.82
C LEU A 15 -0.82 -6.59 35.76
N ALA A 16 -0.57 -7.55 36.64
CA ALA A 16 0.70 -8.30 36.61
C ALA A 16 0.85 -9.12 35.32
N VAL A 17 -0.21 -9.80 34.87
CA VAL A 17 -0.22 -10.54 33.60
C VAL A 17 0.02 -9.59 32.45
N TYR A 18 -0.66 -8.44 32.40
CA TYR A 18 -0.44 -7.42 31.38
C TYR A 18 1.01 -6.93 31.35
N ALA A 19 1.60 -6.62 32.51
CA ALA A 19 2.98 -6.18 32.62
C ALA A 19 3.99 -7.22 32.10
N VAL A 20 3.76 -8.51 32.39
CA VAL A 20 4.59 -9.60 31.87
C VAL A 20 4.48 -9.72 30.35
N LEU A 21 3.27 -9.70 29.81
CA LEU A 21 3.05 -9.76 28.36
C LEU A 21 3.68 -8.56 27.64
N PHE A 22 3.54 -7.37 28.20
CA PHE A 22 4.17 -6.17 27.70
C PHE A 22 5.70 -6.28 27.69
N LEU A 23 6.28 -6.76 28.79
CA LEU A 23 7.73 -6.98 28.89
C LEU A 23 8.23 -7.98 27.81
N ILE A 24 7.50 -9.09 27.63
CA ILE A 24 7.81 -10.08 26.60
C ILE A 24 7.76 -9.43 25.20
N ALA A 25 6.73 -8.62 24.93
CA ALA A 25 6.62 -7.93 23.64
C ALA A 25 7.78 -6.97 23.40
N VAL A 26 8.17 -6.19 24.41
CA VAL A 26 9.32 -5.27 24.33
C VAL A 26 10.63 -6.05 24.11
N LEU A 27 10.86 -7.11 24.87
CA LEU A 27 12.05 -7.94 24.70
C LEU A 27 12.10 -8.56 23.30
N ARG A 28 10.99 -9.09 22.81
CA ARG A 28 10.92 -9.61 21.42
C ARG A 28 11.23 -8.54 20.40
N ALA A 29 10.71 -7.32 20.55
CA ALA A 29 10.97 -6.21 19.63
C ALA A 29 12.45 -5.78 19.65
N VAL A 30 13.07 -5.72 20.84
CA VAL A 30 14.48 -5.33 21.01
C VAL A 30 15.44 -6.39 20.45
N PHE A 31 15.12 -7.67 20.69
CA PHE A 31 15.96 -8.79 20.23
C PHE A 31 15.56 -9.35 18.86
N MET A 32 14.56 -8.77 18.21
CA MET A 32 14.19 -9.16 16.86
C MET A 32 15.36 -8.82 15.91
N LYS A 33 15.97 -9.84 15.35
CA LYS A 33 16.98 -9.63 14.29
C LYS A 33 16.31 -8.90 13.14
N LYS A 34 16.94 -7.81 12.67
CA LYS A 34 16.55 -7.17 11.41
C LYS A 34 16.94 -8.11 10.27
N GLU A 35 16.05 -9.06 9.94
CA GLU A 35 16.31 -10.03 8.86
C GLU A 35 16.28 -9.40 7.45
N PHE A 36 15.92 -8.11 7.34
CA PHE A 36 15.72 -7.41 6.07
C PHE A 36 16.69 -6.25 5.81
N ALA A 37 17.75 -6.14 6.58
CA ALA A 37 18.78 -5.16 6.28
C ALA A 37 19.89 -5.82 5.45
N ASP A 38 19.67 -6.00 4.16
CA ASP A 38 20.77 -5.96 3.23
C ASP A 38 21.18 -4.48 3.18
N ASP A 39 22.20 -4.13 3.97
CA ASP A 39 22.66 -2.75 4.18
C ASP A 39 23.34 -2.16 2.93
N LYS A 40 23.22 -2.80 1.79
CA LYS A 40 23.64 -2.25 0.51
C LYS A 40 22.59 -1.27 0.05
N PRO A 41 22.90 0.03 -0.03
CA PRO A 41 21.96 1.01 -0.57
C PRO A 41 21.60 0.59 -1.99
N PHE A 42 20.31 0.35 -2.22
CA PHE A 42 19.79 0.12 -3.55
C PHE A 42 19.95 1.39 -4.37
N ASP A 43 20.63 1.29 -5.50
CA ASP A 43 20.82 2.39 -6.43
C ASP A 43 20.13 2.03 -7.76
N PRO A 44 18.88 2.48 -7.97
CA PRO A 44 18.10 2.09 -9.13
C PRO A 44 18.77 2.49 -10.45
N TYR A 45 19.54 3.59 -10.49
CA TYR A 45 20.23 4.04 -11.70
C TYR A 45 21.37 3.08 -12.10
N LYS A 46 22.01 2.43 -11.13
CA LYS A 46 23.04 1.40 -11.41
C LYS A 46 22.44 0.09 -11.89
N ASP A 47 21.22 -0.21 -11.47
CA ASP A 47 20.49 -1.42 -11.86
C ASP A 47 19.74 -1.25 -13.19
N GLY A 48 19.95 -0.13 -13.90
CA GLY A 48 19.36 0.13 -15.23
C GLY A 48 17.87 0.45 -15.19
N ILE A 49 17.35 0.89 -14.05
CA ILE A 49 15.96 1.31 -13.91
C ILE A 49 15.84 2.76 -14.38
N ASP A 50 14.97 2.99 -15.36
CA ASP A 50 14.62 4.33 -15.81
C ASP A 50 13.69 5.03 -14.80
N CYS A 51 14.29 5.66 -13.80
CA CYS A 51 13.56 6.32 -12.73
C CYS A 51 12.73 7.50 -13.22
N ASP A 52 13.18 8.19 -14.25
CA ASP A 52 12.46 9.36 -14.79
C ASP A 52 11.21 8.90 -15.54
N ALA A 53 11.29 7.85 -16.35
CA ALA A 53 10.12 7.26 -16.99
C ALA A 53 9.12 6.74 -15.96
N HIS A 54 9.58 6.09 -14.89
CA HIS A 54 8.69 5.63 -13.81
C HIS A 54 8.05 6.79 -13.04
N ALA A 55 8.78 7.89 -12.83
CA ALA A 55 8.23 9.09 -12.21
C ALA A 55 7.14 9.73 -13.09
N GLU A 56 7.34 9.79 -14.39
CA GLU A 56 6.31 10.26 -15.34
C GLU A 56 5.07 9.35 -15.34
N HIS A 57 5.26 8.03 -15.33
CA HIS A 57 4.15 7.08 -15.25
C HIS A 57 3.34 7.29 -13.96
N LEU A 58 4.01 7.40 -12.81
CA LEU A 58 3.34 7.66 -11.54
C LEU A 58 2.63 9.02 -11.54
N SER A 59 3.25 10.05 -12.11
CA SER A 59 2.62 11.36 -12.27
C SER A 59 1.28 11.27 -13.01
N LYS A 60 1.23 10.55 -14.13
CA LYS A 60 0.00 10.35 -14.91
C LYS A 60 -1.05 9.54 -14.14
N ILE A 61 -0.62 8.54 -13.37
CA ILE A 61 -1.50 7.72 -12.52
C ILE A 61 -2.19 8.59 -11.47
N ILE A 62 -1.44 9.49 -10.81
CA ILE A 62 -1.98 10.40 -9.79
C ILE A 62 -3.02 11.37 -10.38
N GLN A 63 -2.93 11.71 -11.66
CA GLN A 63 -3.85 12.64 -12.32
C GLN A 63 -5.26 12.05 -12.55
N VAL A 64 -5.45 10.75 -12.37
CA VAL A 64 -6.77 10.13 -12.44
C VAL A 64 -7.38 10.08 -11.04
N PRO A 65 -8.45 10.86 -10.75
CA PRO A 65 -9.02 10.97 -9.41
C PRO A 65 -9.93 9.77 -9.10
N THR A 66 -9.34 8.63 -8.80
CA THR A 66 -10.05 7.39 -8.46
C THR A 66 -10.70 7.44 -7.07
N VAL A 67 -11.47 8.49 -6.81
CA VAL A 67 -12.06 8.75 -5.49
C VAL A 67 -13.17 7.76 -5.18
N SER A 68 -13.00 6.99 -4.12
CA SER A 68 -14.02 6.07 -3.60
C SER A 68 -14.81 6.73 -2.48
N ILE A 69 -16.14 6.70 -2.59
CA ILE A 69 -17.05 7.22 -1.59
C ILE A 69 -18.02 6.10 -1.19
N ARG A 70 -18.06 5.81 0.10
CA ARG A 70 -18.91 4.74 0.63
C ARG A 70 -20.39 4.94 0.22
N GLY A 71 -20.96 3.91 -0.40
CA GLY A 71 -22.36 3.93 -0.87
C GLY A 71 -22.57 4.54 -2.25
N ARG A 72 -21.49 4.93 -2.96
CA ARG A 72 -21.55 5.39 -4.34
C ARG A 72 -20.89 4.36 -5.24
N ASN A 73 -21.65 3.78 -6.16
CA ASN A 73 -21.15 2.79 -7.13
C ASN A 73 -20.88 3.49 -8.48
N ASP A 74 -19.88 4.37 -8.51
CA ASP A 74 -19.45 5.06 -9.72
C ASP A 74 -17.99 4.70 -10.00
N ASN A 75 -17.79 3.79 -10.93
CA ASN A 75 -16.47 3.29 -11.31
C ASN A 75 -15.90 4.01 -12.55
N THR A 76 -16.46 5.14 -12.96
CA THR A 76 -16.04 5.84 -14.19
C THR A 76 -14.55 6.17 -14.19
N GLU A 77 -14.06 6.78 -13.10
CA GLU A 77 -12.63 7.13 -12.99
C GLU A 77 -11.74 5.90 -12.82
N ILE A 78 -12.24 4.84 -12.19
CA ILE A 78 -11.55 3.56 -12.09
C ILE A 78 -11.30 2.96 -13.48
N TYR A 79 -12.32 2.96 -14.36
CA TYR A 79 -12.13 2.45 -15.72
C TYR A 79 -11.19 3.32 -16.57
N LYS A 80 -11.21 4.64 -16.41
CA LYS A 80 -10.19 5.51 -17.04
C LYS A 80 -8.78 5.19 -16.55
N PHE A 81 -8.64 4.88 -15.26
CA PHE A 81 -7.37 4.44 -14.70
C PHE A 81 -6.92 3.11 -15.30
N HIS A 82 -7.84 2.16 -15.52
CA HIS A 82 -7.53 0.89 -16.18
C HIS A 82 -7.04 1.09 -17.63
N ASP A 83 -7.68 1.99 -18.38
CA ASP A 83 -7.25 2.34 -19.75
C ASP A 83 -5.85 2.97 -19.73
N LEU A 84 -5.55 3.83 -18.76
CA LEU A 84 -4.23 4.41 -18.58
C LEU A 84 -3.18 3.34 -18.24
N LEU A 85 -3.50 2.38 -17.36
CA LEU A 85 -2.59 1.26 -17.06
C LEU A 85 -2.29 0.42 -18.29
N GLU A 86 -3.27 0.17 -19.15
CA GLU A 86 -3.08 -0.58 -20.39
C GLU A 86 -2.15 0.15 -21.36
N GLN A 87 -2.30 1.47 -21.46
CA GLN A 87 -1.42 2.31 -22.29
C GLN A 87 0.02 2.37 -21.76
N GLN A 88 0.20 2.47 -20.45
CA GLN A 88 1.52 2.59 -19.84
C GLN A 88 2.25 1.26 -19.69
N TYR A 89 1.52 0.16 -19.50
CA TYR A 89 2.07 -1.16 -19.23
C TYR A 89 1.57 -2.24 -20.20
N PRO A 90 1.71 -2.04 -21.54
CA PRO A 90 1.16 -2.96 -22.54
C PRO A 90 1.75 -4.37 -22.45
N ASN A 91 2.98 -4.51 -21.96
CA ASN A 91 3.60 -5.83 -21.78
C ASN A 91 2.91 -6.66 -20.71
N ILE A 92 2.46 -6.07 -19.63
CA ILE A 92 1.71 -6.76 -18.57
C ILE A 92 0.38 -7.25 -19.13
N HIS A 93 -0.33 -6.38 -19.85
CA HIS A 93 -1.61 -6.70 -20.47
C HIS A 93 -1.50 -7.78 -21.55
N ARG A 94 -0.34 -7.89 -22.20
CA ARG A 94 -0.07 -8.92 -23.21
C ARG A 94 0.26 -10.29 -22.61
N VAL A 95 0.94 -10.35 -21.46
CA VAL A 95 1.47 -11.62 -20.89
C VAL A 95 0.64 -12.16 -19.74
N CYS A 96 -0.15 -11.32 -19.08
CA CYS A 96 -1.01 -11.71 -17.98
C CYS A 96 -2.46 -11.89 -18.45
N GLU A 97 -3.16 -12.83 -17.85
CA GLU A 97 -4.60 -12.92 -17.94
C GLU A 97 -5.19 -11.80 -17.09
N ARG A 98 -6.00 -10.91 -17.69
CA ARG A 98 -6.69 -9.84 -16.99
C ARG A 98 -8.10 -10.27 -16.64
N VAL A 99 -8.48 -10.11 -15.38
CA VAL A 99 -9.85 -10.31 -14.88
C VAL A 99 -10.31 -9.02 -14.24
N ASP A 100 -11.45 -8.49 -14.66
CA ASP A 100 -12.10 -7.33 -14.05
C ASP A 100 -13.27 -7.82 -13.20
N ILE A 101 -13.30 -7.39 -11.94
CA ILE A 101 -14.33 -7.76 -10.98
C ILE A 101 -14.91 -6.47 -10.40
N ASP A 102 -15.90 -5.91 -11.08
CA ASP A 102 -16.61 -4.68 -10.66
C ASP A 102 -15.65 -3.51 -10.32
N GLY A 103 -14.72 -3.26 -11.24
CA GLY A 103 -13.70 -2.22 -11.10
C GLY A 103 -12.44 -2.66 -10.34
N ALA A 104 -12.39 -3.85 -9.76
CA ALA A 104 -11.14 -4.41 -9.24
C ALA A 104 -10.40 -5.20 -10.32
N LEU A 105 -9.10 -4.95 -10.50
CA LEU A 105 -8.27 -5.64 -11.47
C LEU A 105 -7.49 -6.79 -10.83
N LEU A 106 -7.53 -7.96 -11.47
CA LEU A 106 -6.65 -9.08 -11.16
C LEU A 106 -5.84 -9.43 -12.40
N PHE A 107 -4.52 -9.43 -12.29
CA PHE A 107 -3.60 -9.91 -13.29
C PHE A 107 -3.02 -11.25 -12.87
N ILE A 108 -3.19 -12.27 -13.69
CA ILE A 108 -2.68 -13.62 -13.40
C ILE A 108 -1.51 -13.90 -14.35
N TRP A 109 -0.31 -13.91 -13.80
CA TRP A 109 0.89 -14.33 -14.50
C TRP A 109 1.20 -15.78 -14.18
N ARG A 110 0.98 -16.65 -15.13
CA ARG A 110 1.16 -18.10 -14.96
C ARG A 110 2.65 -18.46 -14.89
N GLY A 111 3.07 -19.00 -13.75
CA GLY A 111 4.43 -19.51 -13.56
C GLY A 111 4.71 -20.76 -14.41
N LYS A 112 6.01 -21.03 -14.64
CA LYS A 112 6.47 -22.23 -15.37
C LYS A 112 6.25 -23.52 -14.58
N ASP A 113 6.43 -23.48 -13.26
CA ASP A 113 6.27 -24.62 -12.36
C ASP A 113 4.89 -24.55 -11.67
N LYS A 114 4.00 -25.44 -12.06
CA LYS A 114 2.63 -25.53 -11.54
C LYS A 114 2.54 -26.07 -10.11
N ASN A 115 3.62 -26.65 -9.59
CA ASN A 115 3.66 -27.22 -8.23
C ASN A 115 4.05 -26.18 -7.17
N ARG A 116 4.48 -24.99 -7.58
CA ARG A 116 4.79 -23.90 -6.64
C ARG A 116 3.55 -23.15 -6.23
N ASN A 117 3.52 -22.75 -4.96
CA ASN A 117 2.47 -21.85 -4.47
C ASN A 117 2.54 -20.50 -5.19
N PRO A 118 1.38 -19.88 -5.47
CA PRO A 118 1.34 -18.56 -6.07
C PRO A 118 1.82 -17.50 -5.07
N ILE A 119 2.37 -16.41 -5.61
CA ILE A 119 2.64 -15.17 -4.87
C ILE A 119 1.54 -14.19 -5.25
N CYS A 120 0.95 -13.51 -4.26
CA CYS A 120 -0.02 -12.45 -4.48
C CYS A 120 0.61 -11.11 -4.10
N LEU A 121 0.66 -10.18 -5.05
CA LEU A 121 1.02 -8.80 -4.83
C LEU A 121 -0.26 -7.98 -4.91
N MET A 122 -0.53 -7.17 -3.88
CA MET A 122 -1.76 -6.38 -3.79
C MET A 122 -1.44 -4.90 -3.62
N SER A 123 -2.23 -4.08 -4.30
CA SER A 123 -2.27 -2.63 -4.12
C SER A 123 -3.69 -2.16 -4.36
N HIS A 124 -4.18 -1.22 -3.55
CA HIS A 124 -5.46 -0.60 -3.83
C HIS A 124 -5.30 0.54 -4.85
N GLN A 125 -6.32 0.76 -5.67
CA GLN A 125 -6.30 1.74 -6.75
C GLN A 125 -7.19 2.95 -6.48
N ASP A 126 -8.05 2.87 -5.47
CA ASP A 126 -8.93 3.95 -5.06
C ASP A 126 -8.24 4.86 -4.03
N VAL A 127 -8.70 6.09 -3.96
CA VAL A 127 -8.23 7.10 -3.02
C VAL A 127 -9.41 7.75 -2.29
N VAL A 128 -9.13 8.35 -1.14
CA VAL A 128 -10.10 9.15 -0.40
C VAL A 128 -10.30 10.52 -1.05
N PRO A 129 -11.44 11.21 -0.81
CA PRO A 129 -11.60 12.61 -1.21
C PRO A 129 -10.50 13.50 -0.61
N ALA A 130 -10.00 14.44 -1.40
CA ALA A 130 -9.00 15.42 -0.97
C ALA A 130 -9.61 16.81 -0.92
N ASP A 131 -9.20 17.59 0.09
CA ASP A 131 -9.48 19.02 0.19
C ASP A 131 -8.31 19.77 -0.45
N SER A 132 -8.45 20.14 -1.72
CA SER A 132 -7.39 20.75 -2.53
C SER A 132 -6.88 22.09 -1.97
N GLU A 133 -7.66 22.80 -1.16
CA GLU A 133 -7.25 24.08 -0.58
C GLU A 133 -6.06 23.97 0.40
N LYS A 134 -5.82 22.79 0.95
CA LYS A 134 -4.73 22.51 1.90
C LYS A 134 -3.44 22.03 1.26
N TRP A 135 -3.41 21.93 -0.07
CA TRP A 135 -2.28 21.36 -0.80
C TRP A 135 -1.44 22.48 -1.44
N LYS A 136 -0.11 22.35 -1.40
CA LYS A 136 0.80 23.26 -2.12
C LYS A 136 0.60 23.19 -3.65
N TYR A 137 0.36 22.01 -4.16
CA TYR A 137 -0.07 21.73 -5.52
C TYR A 137 -1.36 20.90 -5.42
N ASP A 138 -2.25 20.99 -6.40
CA ASP A 138 -3.50 20.25 -6.38
C ASP A 138 -3.28 18.75 -6.09
N ALA A 139 -4.19 18.14 -5.31
CA ALA A 139 -4.09 16.77 -4.85
C ALA A 139 -3.99 15.74 -6.00
N PHE A 140 -4.53 16.06 -7.17
CA PHE A 140 -4.48 15.21 -8.36
C PHE A 140 -3.61 15.81 -9.47
N SER A 141 -2.69 16.72 -9.14
CA SER A 141 -1.82 17.34 -10.14
C SER A 141 -0.76 16.39 -10.72
N GLY A 142 -0.31 15.40 -9.96
CA GLY A 142 0.83 14.57 -10.34
C GLY A 142 2.11 15.38 -10.59
N LYS A 143 2.22 16.60 -10.03
CA LYS A 143 3.30 17.53 -10.35
C LYS A 143 4.66 17.00 -9.92
N ILE A 144 5.60 16.93 -10.87
CA ILE A 144 7.00 16.63 -10.58
C ILE A 144 7.71 17.97 -10.30
N ALA A 145 8.07 18.21 -9.05
CA ALA A 145 8.74 19.41 -8.61
C ALA A 145 9.54 19.17 -7.32
N GLU A 146 10.63 19.93 -7.12
CA GLU A 146 11.44 19.88 -5.90
C GLU A 146 11.98 18.46 -5.59
N GLY A 147 12.26 17.64 -6.64
CA GLY A 147 12.75 16.27 -6.47
C GLY A 147 11.68 15.28 -5.96
N LYS A 148 10.40 15.62 -6.06
CA LYS A 148 9.26 14.82 -5.59
C LYS A 148 8.15 14.83 -6.62
N ILE A 149 7.29 13.80 -6.54
CA ILE A 149 6.01 13.79 -7.24
C ILE A 149 4.94 14.19 -6.22
N TRP A 150 4.20 15.25 -6.54
CA TRP A 150 3.19 15.81 -5.67
C TRP A 150 1.81 15.31 -6.07
N GLY A 151 1.08 14.82 -5.11
CA GLY A 151 -0.29 14.39 -5.31
C GLY A 151 -0.80 13.42 -4.25
N LEU A 152 -2.10 13.23 -4.19
CA LEU A 152 -2.73 12.23 -3.35
C LEU A 152 -2.37 10.86 -3.91
N SER A 153 -1.70 10.06 -3.11
CA SER A 153 -1.19 8.74 -3.50
C SER A 153 -1.73 7.66 -2.57
N LEU A 154 -1.67 6.43 -3.06
CA LEU A 154 -1.96 5.21 -2.32
C LEU A 154 -0.94 4.90 -1.22
N ILE A 155 0.18 5.64 -1.18
CA ILE A 155 1.28 5.43 -0.22
C ILE A 155 1.40 6.70 0.63
N HIS A 156 1.16 6.54 1.90
CA HIS A 156 1.35 7.58 2.91
C HIS A 156 2.78 7.56 3.44
#